data_f6ac1ddc629e8484d28ee5b51d9e6f01
#
_entry.id   f6ac1ddc629e8484d28ee5b51d9e6f01
#
_cell.length_a   1.000
_cell.length_b   1.000
_cell.length_c   1.000
_cell.angle_alpha   90.00
_cell.angle_beta   90.00
_cell.angle_gamma   90.00
#
_symmetry.space_group_name_H-M   'P 1'
#
loop_
_entity.id
_entity.type
_entity.pdbx_description
1 polymer ?
#
loop_
_entity_poly.entity_id
_entity_poly.type
_entity_poly.pdbx_seq_one_letter_code
_entity_poly.pdbx_strand_id
1 'polypeptide(L)'
;MSEIEETGTKVHYVCQTYIAKTTARGQQGNLQIDKQLQYSTPHEAQERAEREFRAENCVGADAYMVVEDSDSGEVGDPTFLVRLGSVPEQD
;
A
#
# COMPACT_ATOMS: atom_id res chain seq x y z
N MET A 1 -13.15 -10.91 28.58
CA MET A 1 -12.85 -10.45 28.27
C MET A 1 -12.30 -10.13 27.65
N SER A 2 -12.12 -9.91 27.60
CA SER A 2 -11.62 -9.44 27.06
C SER A 2 -11.37 -8.71 26.59
N GLU A 3 -11.35 -8.31 26.54
CA GLU A 3 -11.18 -7.61 25.98
C GLU A 3 -10.61 -6.91 25.75
N ILE A 4 -10.24 -6.66 25.86
CA ILE A 4 -9.67 -6.01 25.74
C ILE A 4 -9.11 -5.51 25.13
N GLU A 5 -8.75 -5.52 25.05
CA GLU A 5 -8.27 -5.04 24.57
C GLU A 5 -8.05 -4.49 23.74
N GLU A 6 -8.37 -4.52 23.35
CA GLU A 6 -8.25 -3.96 22.42
C GLU A 6 -8.13 -2.73 22.42
N THR A 7 -7.71 -2.36 23.00
CA THR A 7 -7.51 -1.12 23.09
C THR A 7 -6.60 -0.72 22.24
N GLY A 8 -6.73 0.07 21.74
CA GLY A 8 -5.82 0.63 21.25
C GLY A 8 -5.57 0.70 19.82
N THR A 9 -5.08 -0.25 19.14
CA THR A 9 -4.62 -0.09 17.77
C THR A 9 -5.02 -1.25 16.90
N LYS A 10 -5.22 -0.96 15.61
CA LYS A 10 -5.36 -1.95 14.57
C LYS A 10 -4.25 -1.76 13.56
N VAL A 11 -3.71 -2.85 13.06
CA VAL A 11 -2.65 -2.79 12.08
C VAL A 11 -3.21 -3.29 10.75
N HIS A 12 -2.99 -2.49 9.72
CA HIS A 12 -3.45 -2.81 8.37
C HIS A 12 -2.25 -3.03 7.47
N TYR A 13 -2.26 -4.12 6.73
CA TYR A 13 -1.20 -4.43 5.77
C TYR A 13 -1.77 -4.29 4.37
N VAL A 14 -1.17 -3.45 3.55
CA VAL A 14 -1.75 -3.04 2.28
C VAL A 14 -0.75 -3.25 1.16
N CYS A 15 -1.25 -3.78 0.05
CA CYS A 15 -0.53 -3.80 -1.20
C CYS A 15 -1.16 -2.75 -2.12
N GLN A 16 -0.35 -1.88 -2.68
CA GLN A 16 -0.86 -0.81 -3.52
C GLN A 16 -0.06 -0.79 -4.80
N THR A 17 -0.77 -0.78 -5.93
CA THR A 17 -0.12 -0.76 -7.22
C THR A 17 -0.40 0.55 -7.92
N TYR A 18 0.50 0.91 -8.83
CA TYR A 18 0.45 2.18 -9.53
C TYR A 18 0.54 1.96 -11.01
N ILE A 19 -0.21 2.73 -11.76
CA ILE A 19 -0.10 2.78 -13.21
C ILE A 19 0.28 4.19 -13.61
N ALA A 20 0.85 4.32 -14.79
CA ALA A 20 1.23 5.61 -15.31
C ALA A 20 0.14 6.10 -16.24
N LYS A 21 -0.30 7.32 -16.03
CA LYS A 21 -1.32 7.91 -16.87
C LYS A 21 -0.64 8.66 -18.01
N THR A 22 -1.07 8.39 -19.22
CA THR A 22 -0.49 9.03 -20.39
C THR A 22 -1.23 10.33 -20.68
N THR A 23 -0.49 11.41 -20.90
CA THR A 23 -1.09 12.68 -21.24
C THR A 23 -1.54 12.68 -22.71
N ALA A 24 -2.28 13.72 -23.07
CA ALA A 24 -2.77 13.85 -24.43
C ALA A 24 -1.64 13.97 -25.45
N ARG A 25 -0.46 14.35 -24.99
CA ARG A 25 0.70 14.48 -25.88
C ARG A 25 1.53 13.22 -25.95
N GLY A 26 1.06 12.16 -25.33
CA GLY A 26 1.80 10.91 -25.31
C GLY A 26 2.89 10.84 -24.28
N GLN A 27 3.03 11.86 -23.46
CA GLN A 27 4.02 11.84 -22.39
C GLN A 27 3.48 11.09 -21.20
N GLN A 28 4.39 10.47 -20.48
CA GLN A 28 4.01 9.79 -19.26
C GLN A 28 3.55 10.81 -18.24
N GLY A 29 2.37 10.62 -17.71
CA GLY A 29 1.84 11.52 -16.73
C GLY A 29 2.12 11.06 -15.32
N ASN A 30 1.27 11.50 -14.42
CA ASN A 30 1.43 11.18 -13.01
C ASN A 30 1.10 9.72 -12.74
N LEU A 31 1.67 9.22 -11.67
CA LEU A 31 1.32 7.90 -11.19
C LEU A 31 -0.08 7.96 -10.59
N GLN A 32 -0.81 6.89 -10.81
CA GLN A 32 -2.17 6.78 -10.33
C GLN A 32 -2.31 5.43 -9.62
N ILE A 33 -2.97 5.44 -8.48
CA ILE A 33 -3.22 4.19 -7.76
C ILE A 33 -4.20 3.36 -8.59
N ASP A 34 -3.83 2.10 -8.81
CA ASP A 34 -4.67 1.19 -9.57
C ASP A 34 -5.41 0.23 -8.64
N LYS A 35 -4.67 -0.44 -7.76
CA LYS A 35 -5.25 -1.39 -6.83
C LYS A 35 -4.79 -1.08 -5.43
N GLN A 36 -5.66 -1.35 -4.48
CA GLN A 36 -5.31 -1.23 -3.07
C GLN A 36 -5.95 -2.41 -2.37
N LEU A 37 -5.12 -3.32 -1.91
CA LEU A 37 -5.58 -4.61 -1.39
C LEU A 37 -5.08 -4.77 0.04
N GLN A 38 -5.95 -5.24 0.89
CA GLN A 38 -5.64 -5.37 2.30
C GLN A 38 -5.48 -6.83 2.68
N TYR A 39 -4.51 -7.08 3.54
CA TYR A 39 -4.17 -8.44 3.96
C TYR A 39 -4.02 -8.50 5.47
N SER A 40 -4.01 -9.71 5.98
CA SER A 40 -3.90 -9.93 7.43
C SER A 40 -2.47 -9.96 7.92
N THR A 41 -1.51 -10.19 7.03
CA THR A 41 -0.10 -10.30 7.42
C THR A 41 0.75 -9.47 6.49
N PRO A 42 1.92 -9.03 6.98
CA PRO A 42 2.83 -8.28 6.12
C PRO A 42 3.36 -9.12 4.97
N HIS A 43 3.56 -10.40 5.20
CA HIS A 43 4.09 -11.29 4.17
C HIS A 43 3.15 -11.36 2.97
N GLU A 44 1.85 -11.46 3.22
CA GLU A 44 0.87 -11.53 2.15
C GLU A 44 0.85 -10.26 1.31
N ALA A 45 0.91 -9.11 1.98
CA ALA A 45 0.91 -7.84 1.27
C ALA A 45 2.16 -7.70 0.41
N GLN A 46 3.30 -8.10 0.97
CA GLN A 46 4.57 -8.00 0.29
C GLN A 46 4.63 -8.95 -0.90
N GLU A 47 4.17 -10.18 -0.71
CA GLU A 47 4.14 -11.15 -1.81
C GLU A 47 3.27 -10.68 -2.95
N ARG A 48 2.14 -10.08 -2.62
CA ARG A 48 1.25 -9.61 -3.68
C ARG A 48 1.88 -8.48 -4.47
N ALA A 49 2.55 -7.55 -3.77
CA ALA A 49 3.22 -6.46 -4.46
C ALA A 49 4.28 -6.99 -5.42
N GLU A 50 5.04 -7.96 -4.98
CA GLU A 50 6.07 -8.56 -5.82
C GLU A 50 5.48 -9.28 -7.01
N ARG A 51 4.38 -9.97 -6.80
CA ARG A 51 3.72 -10.70 -7.87
C ARG A 51 3.15 -9.76 -8.93
N GLU A 52 2.49 -8.70 -8.49
CA GLU A 52 1.92 -7.74 -9.43
C GLU A 52 2.99 -7.05 -10.24
N PHE A 53 4.10 -6.72 -9.60
CA PHE A 53 5.18 -6.06 -10.31
C PHE A 53 5.87 -6.99 -11.29
N ARG A 54 6.11 -8.23 -10.87
CA ARG A 54 6.75 -9.22 -11.73
C ARG A 54 5.90 -9.54 -12.95
N ALA A 55 4.59 -9.56 -12.76
CA ALA A 55 3.66 -9.86 -13.85
C ALA A 55 3.46 -8.66 -14.77
N GLU A 56 4.07 -7.51 -14.43
CA GLU A 56 3.97 -6.30 -15.23
C GLU A 56 2.54 -5.77 -15.35
N ASN A 57 1.75 -6.02 -14.31
CA ASN A 57 0.40 -5.48 -14.25
C ASN A 57 0.38 -4.02 -13.86
N CYS A 58 1.52 -3.48 -13.48
CA CYS A 58 1.62 -2.12 -12.99
C CYS A 58 3.03 -1.61 -13.25
N VAL A 59 3.23 -0.30 -13.13
CA VAL A 59 4.57 0.27 -13.27
C VAL A 59 5.29 0.33 -11.94
N GLY A 60 4.55 0.20 -10.85
CA GLY A 60 5.14 0.17 -9.53
C GLY A 60 4.18 -0.46 -8.54
N ALA A 61 4.73 -0.95 -7.45
CA ALA A 61 3.92 -1.56 -6.40
C ALA A 61 4.62 -1.37 -5.08
N ASP A 62 3.84 -1.16 -4.02
CA ASP A 62 4.45 -1.20 -2.70
C ASP A 62 3.53 -1.93 -1.75
N ALA A 63 4.14 -2.38 -0.67
CA ALA A 63 3.42 -2.96 0.44
C ALA A 63 3.80 -2.16 1.67
N TYR A 64 2.82 -1.86 2.49
CA TYR A 64 3.07 -1.05 3.66
C TYR A 64 2.11 -1.44 4.77
N MET A 65 2.45 -1.00 5.96
CA MET A 65 1.54 -1.16 7.08
C MET A 65 1.24 0.20 7.68
N VAL A 66 0.03 0.33 8.18
CA VAL A 66 -0.36 1.51 8.93
C VAL A 66 -1.02 1.05 10.21
N VAL A 67 -0.92 1.90 11.22
CA VAL A 67 -1.48 1.63 12.53
C VAL A 67 -2.60 2.63 12.74
N GLU A 68 -3.77 2.11 13.04
CA GLU A 68 -4.95 2.91 13.26
C GLU A 68 -5.28 2.93 14.74
N ASP A 69 -5.51 4.13 15.29
CA ASP A 69 -5.94 4.27 16.66
C ASP A 69 -7.42 3.95 16.74
N SER A 70 -7.78 2.94 17.50
CA SER A 70 -9.16 2.49 17.57
C SER A 70 -10.09 3.53 18.15
N ASP A 71 -9.58 4.38 19.04
CA ASP A 71 -10.43 5.37 19.70
C ASP A 71 -10.71 6.56 18.81
N SER A 72 -9.69 7.07 18.14
CA SER A 72 -9.85 8.29 17.35
C SER A 72 -10.07 8.01 15.88
N GLY A 73 -9.69 6.81 15.42
CA GLY A 73 -9.74 6.48 14.01
C GLY A 73 -8.59 7.07 13.22
N GLU A 74 -7.66 7.70 13.89
CA GLU A 74 -6.51 8.28 13.21
C GLU A 74 -5.54 7.21 12.75
N VAL A 75 -4.97 7.44 11.57
CA VAL A 75 -4.04 6.51 10.96
C VAL A 75 -2.67 7.17 10.91
N GLY A 76 -1.66 6.48 11.40
CA GLY A 76 -0.31 7.00 11.38
C GLY A 76 0.32 6.90 10.00
N ASP A 77 1.55 7.37 9.92
CA ASP A 77 2.30 7.31 8.68
C ASP A 77 2.57 5.87 8.30
N PRO A 78 2.57 5.56 7.00
CA PRO A 78 2.84 4.19 6.58
C PRO A 78 4.28 3.80 6.81
N THR A 79 4.48 2.53 7.15
CA THR A 79 5.80 1.92 7.19
C THR A 79 5.91 1.01 5.99
N PHE A 80 6.82 1.31 5.09
CA PHE A 80 6.92 0.54 3.86
C PHE A 80 7.68 -0.75 4.10
N LEU A 81 7.10 -1.84 3.60
CA LEU A 81 7.72 -3.16 3.67
C LEU A 81 8.53 -3.43 2.41
N VAL A 82 8.01 -3.01 1.27
CA VAL A 82 8.72 -3.12 0.00
C VAL A 82 8.19 -2.05 -0.94
N ARG A 83 9.08 -1.51 -1.76
CA ARG A 83 8.71 -0.55 -2.79
C ARG A 83 9.41 -0.95 -4.07
N LEU A 84 8.63 -1.17 -5.13
CA LEU A 84 9.14 -1.73 -6.38
C LEU A 84 8.77 -0.82 -7.54
N GLY A 85 9.73 -0.59 -8.41
CA GLY A 85 9.48 0.16 -9.64
C GLY A 85 9.16 1.63 -9.39
N SER A 86 8.23 2.15 -10.17
CA SER A 86 7.85 3.54 -10.11
C SER A 86 6.78 3.73 -9.06
N VAL A 87 7.15 4.31 -7.96
CA VAL A 87 6.23 4.58 -6.84
C VAL A 87 6.41 6.02 -6.43
N PRO A 88 5.39 6.64 -5.81
CA PRO A 88 5.52 8.02 -5.39
C PRO A 88 6.60 8.17 -4.33
N GLU A 89 7.26 9.31 -4.35
CA GLU A 89 8.28 9.58 -3.36
C GLU A 89 7.63 9.89 -2.03
N GLN A 90 8.31 9.46 -0.99
CA GLN A 90 7.84 9.67 0.36
C GLN A 90 8.71 10.75 0.98
N ASP A 91 8.10 11.84 1.41
CA ASP A 91 8.84 12.92 2.06
C ASP A 91 8.94 12.74 3.54
#